data_0b94caba3197e8be279dd0385fae06cc
#
_entry.id   0b94caba3197e8be279dd0385fae06cc
#
_cell.length_a   1.000
_cell.length_b   1.000
_cell.length_c   1.000
_cell.angle_alpha   90.00
_cell.angle_beta   90.00
_cell.angle_gamma   90.00
#
_symmetry.space_group_name_H-M   'P 1'
#
loop_
_entity.id
_entity.type
_entity.pdbx_description
1 polymer ?
#
loop_
_entity_poly.entity_id
_entity_poly.type
_entity_poly.pdbx_seq_one_letter_code
_entity_poly.pdbx_strand_id
1 'polypeptide(L)'
;MRILISLLFISCSLFIQAQPKEEIRATWLTTLGGMDWPARKANSPQGIEAQKNELIRQLDALQAAHFNTVLFQTRLRGDVMYPSAYETFAESLTGHTGKNPGYDPLQFAVEECHKRGLELHAWLVCIPIGNKRQVGLLGKDCVVKKQPKLCKLFNGSWYLDPGNPGTAEYLCQIAKEIVSRYDVDGIHLDYIRSPEQGEKFPDKDTFRKYGKKQELKQWRRDNITHIVRRIYTEVKRLKPWVKVSSSPIGKFNDTRRYSSFGWNAYETVYQDAQKWLNEGIQDALFPMMYFQGNHFYPFALDWKENKNDRWIIPGLGIYFLHPKEQDWKIDEIIRQIYFSRKIGLDGQAYFRNKFVLSNTKGILDELKENFYAYPAVVPPMRWTKTPLPSQPTQPSLTVQGNHIQMSWEGAENQPGGIYYRIYTSDAYPVDIENARNLVITRTDSCRYTFISGTSQKGNIYWAVTAVNRFGVESPPLALNVPSKDEPTILYGRLPVLPKGYTLIVSEATGIEILRTTQPEKDIPRKIGKGFFRLSLLAPDGSITPAGVTVF
;
A
#
# COMPACT_ATOMS: atom_id res chain seq x y z
N MET A 1 55.78 11.13 33.34
CA MET A 1 55.20 11.34 32.01
C MET A 1 53.92 10.51 31.95
N ARG A 2 52.76 11.13 32.30
CA ARG A 2 51.46 10.45 32.35
C ARG A 2 50.78 10.66 31.00
N ILE A 3 50.55 9.56 30.29
CA ILE A 3 49.79 9.55 29.03
C ILE A 3 48.33 9.53 29.37
N LEU A 4 47.61 10.63 29.12
CA LEU A 4 46.14 10.68 29.14
C LEU A 4 45.62 10.01 27.83
N ILE A 5 44.99 8.85 27.98
CA ILE A 5 44.21 8.24 26.89
C ILE A 5 42.84 8.85 26.97
N SER A 6 42.53 9.77 26.06
CA SER A 6 41.19 10.27 25.85
C SER A 6 40.37 9.23 25.07
N LEU A 7 39.49 8.54 25.77
CA LEU A 7 38.48 7.70 25.14
C LEU A 7 37.44 8.59 24.46
N LEU A 8 37.55 8.70 23.16
CA LEU A 8 36.51 9.33 22.32
C LEU A 8 35.33 8.36 22.25
N PHE A 9 34.33 8.57 23.08
CA PHE A 9 33.02 7.93 22.92
C PHE A 9 32.36 8.55 21.68
N ILE A 10 32.52 7.87 20.54
CA ILE A 10 31.65 8.11 19.38
C ILE A 10 30.29 7.55 19.77
N SER A 11 29.40 8.41 20.26
CA SER A 11 27.98 8.08 20.34
C SER A 11 27.48 7.95 18.90
N CYS A 12 27.48 6.74 18.38
CA CYS A 12 26.67 6.39 17.23
C CYS A 12 25.22 6.59 17.65
N SER A 13 24.70 7.79 17.49
CA SER A 13 23.25 8.02 17.46
C SER A 13 22.75 7.20 16.29
N LEU A 14 22.30 5.98 16.59
CA LEU A 14 21.43 5.24 15.72
C LEU A 14 20.20 6.14 15.53
N PHE A 15 20.17 6.89 14.44
CA PHE A 15 18.95 7.46 13.92
C PHE A 15 18.05 6.26 13.61
N ILE A 16 17.31 5.80 14.61
CA ILE A 16 16.15 4.95 14.38
C ILE A 16 15.24 5.84 13.57
N GLN A 17 15.28 5.68 12.26
CA GLN A 17 14.39 6.42 11.37
C GLN A 17 12.98 6.02 11.80
N ALA A 18 12.23 6.99 12.32
CA ALA A 18 10.87 6.74 12.79
C ALA A 18 10.11 6.05 11.66
N GLN A 19 9.40 4.98 12.01
CA GLN A 19 8.64 4.22 11.02
C GLN A 19 7.61 5.15 10.36
N PRO A 20 7.52 5.19 9.02
CA PRO A 20 6.59 6.10 8.34
C PRO A 20 5.14 5.72 8.64
N LYS A 21 4.28 6.72 8.89
CA LYS A 21 2.82 6.54 8.96
C LYS A 21 2.25 6.15 7.60
N GLU A 22 2.77 6.74 6.53
CA GLU A 22 2.35 6.48 5.16
C GLU A 22 3.37 5.62 4.43
N GLU A 23 3.00 4.38 4.11
CA GLU A 23 3.83 3.43 3.38
C GLU A 23 2.97 2.31 2.81
N ILE A 24 3.08 2.01 1.52
CA ILE A 24 2.41 0.86 0.92
C ILE A 24 3.18 -0.40 1.28
N ARG A 25 2.52 -1.34 1.97
CA ARG A 25 3.05 -2.64 2.39
C ARG A 25 2.24 -3.74 1.73
N ALA A 26 2.67 -4.15 0.54
CA ALA A 26 1.88 -5.01 -0.32
C ALA A 26 2.44 -6.42 -0.44
N THR A 27 1.58 -7.38 -0.74
CA THR A 27 1.98 -8.72 -1.18
C THR A 27 1.15 -9.18 -2.35
N TRP A 28 1.76 -9.91 -3.30
CA TRP A 28 1.03 -10.63 -4.34
C TRP A 28 0.50 -11.96 -3.79
N LEU A 29 -0.81 -12.13 -3.84
CA LEU A 29 -1.49 -13.39 -3.51
C LEU A 29 -1.90 -14.09 -4.81
N THR A 30 -1.15 -15.13 -5.16
CA THR A 30 -1.29 -15.88 -6.42
C THR A 30 -2.35 -16.96 -6.30
N THR A 31 -3.32 -16.95 -7.22
CA THR A 31 -4.39 -17.97 -7.26
C THR A 31 -4.21 -19.00 -8.39
N LEU A 32 -3.30 -18.73 -9.32
CA LEU A 32 -2.97 -19.65 -10.42
C LEU A 32 -2.53 -21.01 -9.86
N GLY A 33 -3.27 -22.05 -10.23
CA GLY A 33 -3.02 -23.40 -9.75
C GLY A 33 -3.17 -23.59 -8.23
N GLY A 34 -3.67 -22.59 -7.51
CA GLY A 34 -3.75 -22.59 -6.04
C GLY A 34 -2.41 -22.39 -5.34
N MET A 35 -1.46 -21.71 -6.00
CA MET A 35 -0.08 -21.56 -5.49
C MET A 35 0.02 -20.90 -4.11
N ASP A 36 -0.79 -19.85 -3.84
CA ASP A 36 -0.90 -19.25 -2.52
C ASP A 36 -2.27 -19.51 -1.93
N TRP A 37 -3.32 -19.53 -2.79
CA TRP A 37 -4.70 -19.80 -2.44
C TRP A 37 -5.50 -20.13 -3.72
N PRO A 38 -6.51 -21.05 -3.69
CA PRO A 38 -6.86 -21.93 -2.58
C PRO A 38 -6.12 -23.28 -2.65
N ALA A 39 -5.69 -23.81 -1.51
CA ALA A 39 -5.14 -25.16 -1.44
C ALA A 39 -6.22 -26.26 -1.49
N ARG A 40 -7.42 -25.95 -1.00
CA ARG A 40 -8.58 -26.86 -1.01
C ARG A 40 -9.54 -26.53 -2.14
N LYS A 41 -10.30 -27.52 -2.61
CA LYS A 41 -11.28 -27.35 -3.69
C LYS A 41 -12.68 -27.14 -3.14
N ALA A 42 -13.42 -26.13 -3.63
CA ALA A 42 -14.81 -25.85 -3.30
C ALA A 42 -15.76 -26.79 -4.10
N ASN A 43 -15.72 -28.07 -3.81
CA ASN A 43 -16.59 -29.07 -4.44
C ASN A 43 -17.61 -29.68 -3.47
N SER A 44 -17.62 -29.20 -2.22
CA SER A 44 -18.56 -29.53 -1.15
C SER A 44 -18.71 -28.34 -0.19
N PRO A 45 -19.74 -28.27 0.65
CA PRO A 45 -19.87 -27.25 1.69
C PRO A 45 -18.62 -27.14 2.58
N GLN A 46 -18.04 -28.27 2.99
CA GLN A 46 -16.81 -28.32 3.78
C GLN A 46 -15.61 -27.77 3.02
N GLY A 47 -15.53 -28.03 1.70
CA GLY A 47 -14.48 -27.49 0.83
C GLY A 47 -14.58 -25.96 0.68
N ILE A 48 -15.81 -25.42 0.57
CA ILE A 48 -16.06 -23.98 0.55
C ILE A 48 -15.59 -23.31 1.84
N GLU A 49 -16.01 -23.84 2.99
CA GLU A 49 -15.60 -23.32 4.30
C GLU A 49 -14.09 -23.45 4.51
N ALA A 50 -13.47 -24.52 4.06
CA ALA A 50 -12.02 -24.69 4.14
C ALA A 50 -11.28 -23.62 3.32
N GLN A 51 -11.75 -23.26 2.11
CA GLN A 51 -11.19 -22.17 1.30
C GLN A 51 -11.33 -20.82 1.99
N LYS A 52 -12.52 -20.51 2.50
CA LYS A 52 -12.79 -19.26 3.21
C LYS A 52 -11.90 -19.12 4.45
N ASN A 53 -11.86 -20.14 5.28
CA ASN A 53 -11.04 -20.16 6.51
C ASN A 53 -9.54 -20.08 6.20
N GLU A 54 -9.08 -20.65 5.08
CA GLU A 54 -7.70 -20.53 4.63
C GLU A 54 -7.36 -19.08 4.30
N LEU A 55 -8.20 -18.38 3.54
CA LEU A 55 -7.99 -16.98 3.19
C LEU A 55 -8.04 -16.09 4.45
N ILE A 56 -9.01 -16.29 5.34
CA ILE A 56 -9.12 -15.58 6.62
C ILE A 56 -7.79 -15.67 7.39
N ARG A 57 -7.26 -16.88 7.60
CA ARG A 57 -5.98 -17.06 8.32
C ARG A 57 -4.80 -16.34 7.65
N GLN A 58 -4.75 -16.34 6.31
CA GLN A 58 -3.72 -15.61 5.58
C GLN A 58 -3.84 -14.10 5.79
N LEU A 59 -5.05 -13.56 5.70
CA LEU A 59 -5.31 -12.13 5.90
C LEU A 59 -5.09 -11.71 7.37
N ASP A 60 -5.45 -12.55 8.35
CA ASP A 60 -5.15 -12.33 9.78
C ASP A 60 -3.64 -12.20 10.01
N ALA A 61 -2.86 -13.09 9.41
CA ALA A 61 -1.40 -13.06 9.53
C ALA A 61 -0.78 -11.82 8.87
N LEU A 62 -1.32 -11.37 7.73
CA LEU A 62 -0.89 -10.14 7.07
C LEU A 62 -1.25 -8.90 7.90
N GLN A 63 -2.46 -8.84 8.47
CA GLN A 63 -2.87 -7.77 9.37
C GLN A 63 -1.96 -7.70 10.61
N ALA A 64 -1.70 -8.86 11.24
CA ALA A 64 -0.83 -8.95 12.40
C ALA A 64 0.64 -8.56 12.11
N ALA A 65 1.04 -8.56 10.85
CA ALA A 65 2.33 -8.09 10.38
C ALA A 65 2.27 -6.66 9.77
N HIS A 66 1.18 -5.95 9.98
CA HIS A 66 0.94 -4.59 9.54
C HIS A 66 1.11 -4.36 8.02
N PHE A 67 0.79 -5.37 7.21
CA PHE A 67 0.52 -5.16 5.80
C PHE A 67 -0.75 -4.34 5.62
N ASN A 68 -0.88 -3.65 4.48
CA ASN A 68 -2.05 -2.82 4.21
C ASN A 68 -2.61 -2.98 2.79
N THR A 69 -1.97 -3.77 1.93
CA THR A 69 -2.40 -3.96 0.54
C THR A 69 -2.19 -5.40 0.09
N VAL A 70 -3.23 -5.99 -0.50
CA VAL A 70 -3.20 -7.32 -1.10
C VAL A 70 -3.46 -7.19 -2.60
N LEU A 71 -2.50 -7.61 -3.42
CA LEU A 71 -2.65 -7.76 -4.86
C LEU A 71 -3.20 -9.15 -5.12
N PHE A 72 -4.55 -9.27 -5.16
CA PHE A 72 -5.26 -10.54 -5.25
C PHE A 72 -5.44 -10.97 -6.70
N GLN A 73 -4.84 -12.09 -7.12
CA GLN A 73 -4.92 -12.56 -8.50
C GLN A 73 -6.35 -12.96 -8.85
N THR A 74 -7.06 -12.05 -9.53
CA THR A 74 -8.48 -12.13 -9.86
C THR A 74 -8.73 -12.66 -11.26
N ARG A 75 -7.88 -12.30 -12.24
CA ARG A 75 -7.84 -12.85 -13.58
C ARG A 75 -6.48 -13.54 -13.80
N LEU A 76 -6.52 -14.82 -14.15
CA LEU A 76 -5.31 -15.64 -14.26
C LEU A 76 -4.82 -15.70 -15.72
N ARG A 77 -5.43 -16.58 -16.53
CA ARG A 77 -5.06 -16.78 -17.94
C ARG A 77 -6.30 -17.10 -18.79
N GLY A 78 -7.17 -16.09 -18.94
CA GLY A 78 -8.46 -16.25 -19.61
C GLY A 78 -9.50 -16.97 -18.76
N ASP A 79 -9.28 -17.02 -17.47
CA ASP A 79 -10.15 -17.50 -16.41
C ASP A 79 -10.07 -16.59 -15.18
N VAL A 80 -11.07 -16.63 -14.31
CA VAL A 80 -11.26 -15.63 -13.25
C VAL A 80 -11.69 -16.26 -11.93
N MET A 81 -11.56 -15.47 -10.85
CA MET A 81 -11.93 -15.83 -9.48
C MET A 81 -13.29 -15.23 -9.05
N TYR A 82 -14.17 -14.91 -9.99
CA TYR A 82 -15.47 -14.32 -9.72
C TYR A 82 -16.49 -14.69 -10.83
N PRO A 83 -17.81 -14.58 -10.62
CA PRO A 83 -18.79 -14.79 -11.68
C PRO A 83 -18.67 -13.69 -12.75
N SER A 84 -18.11 -13.98 -13.91
CA SER A 84 -17.89 -13.02 -15.00
C SER A 84 -18.79 -13.32 -16.21
N ALA A 85 -19.20 -12.27 -16.92
CA ALA A 85 -19.87 -12.36 -18.21
C ALA A 85 -18.89 -12.63 -19.37
N TYR A 86 -17.58 -12.47 -19.15
CA TYR A 86 -16.56 -12.53 -20.19
C TYR A 86 -15.72 -13.80 -20.16
N GLU A 87 -15.38 -14.27 -18.95
CA GLU A 87 -14.46 -15.39 -18.76
C GLU A 87 -15.02 -16.37 -17.72
N THR A 88 -14.57 -17.59 -17.75
CA THR A 88 -15.07 -18.67 -16.91
C THR A 88 -14.32 -18.76 -15.58
N PHE A 89 -14.89 -19.46 -14.60
CA PHE A 89 -14.20 -19.72 -13.31
C PHE A 89 -12.92 -20.52 -13.49
N ALA A 90 -11.90 -20.15 -12.74
CA ALA A 90 -10.61 -20.82 -12.72
C ALA A 90 -10.70 -22.23 -12.14
N GLU A 91 -9.91 -23.15 -12.71
CA GLU A 91 -9.79 -24.54 -12.26
C GLU A 91 -9.37 -24.63 -10.77
N SER A 92 -8.53 -23.70 -10.31
CA SER A 92 -8.02 -23.68 -8.95
C SER A 92 -9.12 -23.68 -7.88
N LEU A 93 -10.29 -23.14 -8.16
CA LEU A 93 -11.41 -23.05 -7.21
C LEU A 93 -12.03 -24.43 -6.91
N THR A 94 -12.35 -25.21 -7.93
CA THR A 94 -13.13 -26.45 -7.78
C THR A 94 -12.41 -27.70 -8.27
N GLY A 95 -11.24 -27.57 -8.93
CA GLY A 95 -10.58 -28.62 -9.67
C GLY A 95 -11.13 -28.83 -11.09
N HIS A 96 -12.12 -28.03 -11.50
CA HIS A 96 -12.73 -28.08 -12.83
C HIS A 96 -12.92 -26.67 -13.38
N THR A 97 -12.35 -26.38 -14.54
CA THR A 97 -12.51 -25.10 -15.23
C THR A 97 -14.00 -24.83 -15.49
N GLY A 98 -14.47 -23.63 -15.18
CA GLY A 98 -15.83 -23.18 -15.42
C GLY A 98 -16.87 -23.63 -14.39
N LYS A 99 -16.53 -24.51 -13.47
CA LYS A 99 -17.46 -24.94 -12.43
C LYS A 99 -17.58 -23.86 -11.35
N ASN A 100 -18.83 -23.45 -11.08
CA ASN A 100 -19.13 -22.48 -10.02
C ASN A 100 -18.73 -23.06 -8.64
N PRO A 101 -17.95 -22.33 -7.83
CA PRO A 101 -17.55 -22.78 -6.50
C PRO A 101 -18.66 -22.70 -5.43
N GLY A 102 -19.84 -22.19 -5.76
CA GLY A 102 -20.95 -22.04 -4.83
C GLY A 102 -20.91 -20.77 -3.97
N TYR A 103 -19.97 -19.87 -4.22
CA TYR A 103 -19.86 -18.55 -3.61
C TYR A 103 -19.09 -17.60 -4.56
N ASP A 104 -19.02 -16.33 -4.23
CA ASP A 104 -18.22 -15.34 -4.97
C ASP A 104 -16.87 -15.12 -4.26
N PRO A 105 -15.75 -15.69 -4.78
CA PRO A 105 -14.44 -15.59 -4.14
C PRO A 105 -13.90 -14.17 -4.06
N LEU A 106 -14.16 -13.33 -5.07
CA LEU A 106 -13.67 -11.95 -5.09
C LEU A 106 -14.44 -11.08 -4.08
N GLN A 107 -15.78 -11.21 -4.03
CA GLN A 107 -16.58 -10.49 -3.04
C GLN A 107 -16.15 -10.84 -1.62
N PHE A 108 -15.98 -12.14 -1.34
CA PHE A 108 -15.52 -12.62 -0.05
C PHE A 108 -14.13 -12.07 0.31
N ALA A 109 -13.19 -12.06 -0.64
CA ALA A 109 -11.84 -11.54 -0.43
C ALA A 109 -11.85 -10.03 -0.12
N VAL A 110 -12.68 -9.24 -0.84
CA VAL A 110 -12.83 -7.80 -0.59
C VAL A 110 -13.35 -7.53 0.82
N GLU A 111 -14.43 -8.21 1.21
CA GLU A 111 -15.04 -8.04 2.54
C GLU A 111 -14.07 -8.40 3.66
N GLU A 112 -13.35 -9.52 3.53
CA GLU A 112 -12.38 -9.96 4.53
C GLU A 112 -11.13 -9.08 4.60
N CYS A 113 -10.70 -8.49 3.47
CA CYS A 113 -9.64 -7.48 3.47
C CYS A 113 -10.09 -6.20 4.21
N HIS A 114 -11.27 -5.67 3.89
CA HIS A 114 -11.77 -4.43 4.49
C HIS A 114 -11.99 -4.55 6.01
N LYS A 115 -12.51 -5.69 6.49
CA LYS A 115 -12.62 -5.98 7.95
C LYS A 115 -11.29 -5.85 8.69
N ARG A 116 -10.18 -6.03 7.99
CA ARG A 116 -8.81 -5.98 8.54
C ARG A 116 -8.06 -4.69 8.22
N GLY A 117 -8.73 -3.73 7.58
CA GLY A 117 -8.10 -2.49 7.13
C GLY A 117 -7.09 -2.69 5.99
N LEU A 118 -7.19 -3.79 5.24
CA LEU A 118 -6.38 -4.08 4.06
C LEU A 118 -7.09 -3.58 2.80
N GLU A 119 -6.37 -2.92 1.90
CA GLU A 119 -6.84 -2.69 0.55
C GLU A 119 -6.71 -3.95 -0.29
N LEU A 120 -7.72 -4.24 -1.12
CA LEU A 120 -7.65 -5.28 -2.13
C LEU A 120 -7.57 -4.67 -3.52
N HIS A 121 -6.47 -4.95 -4.22
CA HIS A 121 -6.32 -4.63 -5.63
C HIS A 121 -6.55 -5.90 -6.47
N ALA A 122 -7.54 -5.87 -7.36
CA ALA A 122 -7.80 -6.97 -8.27
C ALA A 122 -6.66 -7.07 -9.29
N TRP A 123 -5.85 -8.12 -9.16
CA TRP A 123 -4.70 -8.36 -10.03
C TRP A 123 -5.13 -9.12 -11.29
N LEU A 124 -4.88 -8.51 -12.45
CA LEU A 124 -5.25 -9.01 -13.77
C LEU A 124 -3.99 -9.36 -14.58
N VAL A 125 -3.81 -10.62 -14.90
CA VAL A 125 -2.84 -11.07 -15.92
C VAL A 125 -3.43 -10.75 -17.30
N CYS A 126 -2.90 -9.71 -17.97
CA CYS A 126 -3.60 -9.09 -19.11
C CYS A 126 -3.46 -9.85 -20.43
N ILE A 127 -2.25 -9.99 -20.95
CA ILE A 127 -2.02 -10.47 -22.33
C ILE A 127 -2.01 -12.00 -22.47
N PRO A 128 -1.40 -12.80 -21.57
CA PRO A 128 -1.41 -14.26 -21.68
C PRO A 128 -2.81 -14.87 -21.49
N ILE A 129 -3.15 -15.88 -22.30
CA ILE A 129 -4.39 -16.64 -22.19
C ILE A 129 -4.11 -18.08 -21.73
N GLY A 130 -3.03 -18.71 -22.24
CA GLY A 130 -2.63 -20.04 -21.85
C GLY A 130 -2.19 -20.93 -23.01
N ASN A 131 -1.68 -22.11 -22.69
CA ASN A 131 -1.30 -23.09 -23.71
C ASN A 131 -2.54 -23.74 -24.35
N LYS A 132 -2.32 -24.54 -25.40
CA LYS A 132 -3.40 -25.23 -26.15
C LYS A 132 -4.29 -26.08 -25.25
N ARG A 133 -3.71 -26.77 -24.25
CA ARG A 133 -4.47 -27.61 -23.30
C ARG A 133 -5.37 -26.74 -22.40
N GLN A 134 -4.83 -25.67 -21.83
CA GLN A 134 -5.58 -24.72 -20.98
C GLN A 134 -6.74 -24.09 -21.76
N VAL A 135 -6.49 -23.60 -22.99
CA VAL A 135 -7.54 -23.03 -23.84
C VAL A 135 -8.60 -24.09 -24.22
N GLY A 136 -8.22 -25.34 -24.36
CA GLY A 136 -9.15 -26.46 -24.57
C GLY A 136 -10.11 -26.61 -23.38
N LEU A 137 -9.61 -26.49 -22.13
CA LEU A 137 -10.39 -26.58 -20.89
C LEU A 137 -11.31 -25.38 -20.68
N LEU A 138 -10.93 -24.18 -21.16
CA LEU A 138 -11.78 -22.97 -21.06
C LEU A 138 -13.08 -23.08 -21.87
N GLY A 139 -13.21 -24.07 -22.75
CA GLY A 139 -14.44 -24.38 -23.48
C GLY A 139 -14.73 -23.44 -24.66
N LYS A 140 -15.98 -23.48 -25.13
CA LYS A 140 -16.45 -22.72 -26.31
C LYS A 140 -16.55 -21.20 -26.05
N ASP A 141 -16.66 -20.82 -24.79
CA ASP A 141 -16.92 -19.45 -24.38
C ASP A 141 -15.64 -18.61 -24.17
N CYS A 142 -14.45 -19.21 -24.27
CA CYS A 142 -13.19 -18.48 -24.12
C CYS A 142 -12.95 -17.49 -25.28
N VAL A 143 -12.19 -16.45 -25.01
CA VAL A 143 -11.87 -15.38 -25.97
C VAL A 143 -11.24 -15.89 -27.25
N VAL A 144 -10.41 -16.95 -27.19
CA VAL A 144 -9.76 -17.56 -28.39
C VAL A 144 -10.80 -18.09 -29.36
N LYS A 145 -11.93 -18.60 -28.87
CA LYS A 145 -13.02 -19.15 -29.71
C LYS A 145 -14.08 -18.11 -30.05
N LYS A 146 -14.45 -17.25 -29.10
CA LYS A 146 -15.45 -16.19 -29.34
C LYS A 146 -14.92 -15.06 -30.22
N GLN A 147 -13.65 -14.66 -30.02
CA GLN A 147 -13.04 -13.53 -30.67
C GLN A 147 -11.62 -13.89 -31.21
N PRO A 148 -11.47 -14.88 -32.09
CA PRO A 148 -10.17 -15.40 -32.54
C PRO A 148 -9.27 -14.34 -33.16
N LYS A 149 -9.84 -13.27 -33.74
CA LYS A 149 -9.10 -12.14 -34.32
C LYS A 149 -8.33 -11.32 -33.28
N LEU A 150 -8.68 -11.42 -32.00
CA LEU A 150 -7.95 -10.78 -30.90
C LEU A 150 -6.76 -11.59 -30.43
N CYS A 151 -6.60 -12.84 -30.91
CA CYS A 151 -5.67 -13.79 -30.31
C CYS A 151 -4.60 -14.24 -31.30
N LYS A 152 -3.41 -14.46 -30.77
CA LYS A 152 -2.26 -15.02 -31.51
C LYS A 152 -1.71 -16.24 -30.79
N LEU A 153 -1.36 -17.26 -31.55
CA LEU A 153 -0.61 -18.41 -31.06
C LEU A 153 0.90 -18.13 -31.23
N PHE A 154 1.63 -18.18 -30.15
CA PHE A 154 3.06 -17.92 -30.13
C PHE A 154 3.75 -18.85 -29.14
N ASN A 155 4.82 -19.53 -29.54
CA ASN A 155 5.57 -20.49 -28.71
C ASN A 155 4.67 -21.46 -27.91
N GLY A 156 3.65 -22.03 -28.58
CA GLY A 156 2.74 -23.01 -28.01
C GLY A 156 1.66 -22.46 -27.06
N SER A 157 1.62 -21.18 -26.85
CA SER A 157 0.64 -20.48 -25.97
C SER A 157 -0.14 -19.41 -26.73
N TRP A 158 -1.37 -19.20 -26.32
CA TRP A 158 -2.24 -18.15 -26.81
C TRP A 158 -2.07 -16.87 -26.01
N TYR A 159 -2.08 -15.76 -26.73
CA TYR A 159 -1.99 -14.41 -26.19
C TYR A 159 -3.03 -13.52 -26.85
N LEU A 160 -3.51 -12.51 -26.14
CA LEU A 160 -4.18 -11.39 -26.79
C LEU A 160 -3.16 -10.64 -27.65
N ASP A 161 -3.58 -10.15 -28.81
CA ASP A 161 -2.75 -9.30 -29.69
C ASP A 161 -2.88 -7.84 -29.28
N PRO A 162 -1.86 -7.22 -28.63
CA PRO A 162 -1.95 -5.82 -28.22
C PRO A 162 -2.15 -4.86 -29.40
N GLY A 163 -1.70 -5.26 -30.60
CA GLY A 163 -1.85 -4.46 -31.82
C GLY A 163 -3.26 -4.43 -32.38
N ASN A 164 -4.15 -5.30 -31.91
CA ASN A 164 -5.55 -5.27 -32.30
C ASN A 164 -6.34 -4.30 -31.37
N PRO A 165 -6.97 -3.22 -31.91
CA PRO A 165 -7.71 -2.26 -31.08
C PRO A 165 -8.79 -2.90 -30.19
N GLY A 166 -9.40 -4.02 -30.62
CA GLY A 166 -10.37 -4.77 -29.83
C GLY A 166 -9.81 -5.36 -28.53
N THR A 167 -8.50 -5.54 -28.42
CA THR A 167 -7.84 -6.03 -27.19
C THR A 167 -7.98 -5.03 -26.06
N ALA A 168 -7.80 -3.74 -26.33
CA ALA A 168 -7.97 -2.68 -25.34
C ALA A 168 -9.40 -2.66 -24.80
N GLU A 169 -10.39 -2.79 -25.68
CA GLU A 169 -11.80 -2.81 -25.28
C GLU A 169 -12.13 -4.08 -24.48
N TYR A 170 -11.66 -5.26 -24.91
CA TYR A 170 -11.89 -6.51 -24.20
C TYR A 170 -11.35 -6.46 -22.75
N LEU A 171 -10.11 -6.03 -22.55
CA LEU A 171 -9.53 -5.90 -21.20
C LEU A 171 -10.21 -4.80 -20.37
N CYS A 172 -10.61 -3.72 -21.03
CA CYS A 172 -11.37 -2.65 -20.40
C CYS A 172 -12.73 -3.12 -19.88
N GLN A 173 -13.45 -3.97 -20.63
CA GLN A 173 -14.73 -4.53 -20.16
C GLN A 173 -14.56 -5.42 -18.93
N ILE A 174 -13.50 -6.20 -18.85
CA ILE A 174 -13.18 -7.00 -17.65
C ILE A 174 -12.92 -6.09 -16.44
N ALA A 175 -12.07 -5.07 -16.60
CA ALA A 175 -11.80 -4.11 -15.52
C ALA A 175 -13.06 -3.34 -15.09
N LYS A 176 -13.89 -2.92 -16.07
CA LYS A 176 -15.19 -2.28 -15.83
C LYS A 176 -16.14 -3.18 -15.05
N GLU A 177 -16.25 -4.46 -15.43
CA GLU A 177 -17.08 -5.43 -14.73
C GLU A 177 -16.70 -5.53 -13.25
N ILE A 178 -15.40 -5.66 -12.97
CA ILE A 178 -14.89 -5.73 -11.59
C ILE A 178 -15.21 -4.46 -10.81
N VAL A 179 -14.82 -3.30 -11.33
CA VAL A 179 -15.02 -2.01 -10.62
C VAL A 179 -16.49 -1.68 -10.40
N SER A 180 -17.37 -2.05 -11.35
CA SER A 180 -18.81 -1.79 -11.23
C SER A 180 -19.48 -2.68 -10.18
N ARG A 181 -19.02 -3.91 -10.01
CA ARG A 181 -19.69 -4.91 -9.17
C ARG A 181 -19.09 -5.04 -7.77
N TYR A 182 -17.82 -4.75 -7.62
CA TYR A 182 -17.08 -4.96 -6.37
C TYR A 182 -16.53 -3.66 -5.81
N ASP A 183 -16.38 -3.63 -4.50
CA ASP A 183 -15.75 -2.51 -3.79
C ASP A 183 -14.23 -2.68 -3.69
N VAL A 184 -13.58 -3.00 -4.83
CA VAL A 184 -12.12 -3.09 -4.88
C VAL A 184 -11.48 -1.71 -4.71
N ASP A 185 -10.32 -1.67 -4.06
CA ASP A 185 -9.54 -0.45 -3.86
C ASP A 185 -8.61 -0.14 -5.04
N GLY A 186 -8.32 -1.16 -5.87
CA GLY A 186 -7.49 -0.98 -7.05
C GLY A 186 -7.67 -2.06 -8.12
N ILE A 187 -7.21 -1.74 -9.33
CA ILE A 187 -6.96 -2.64 -10.45
C ILE A 187 -5.47 -2.69 -10.67
N HIS A 188 -4.88 -3.88 -10.63
CA HIS A 188 -3.45 -4.10 -10.83
C HIS A 188 -3.20 -4.88 -12.13
N LEU A 189 -2.55 -4.24 -13.11
CA LEU A 189 -2.31 -4.80 -14.44
C LEU A 189 -0.94 -5.49 -14.49
N ASP A 190 -0.94 -6.80 -14.58
CA ASP A 190 0.25 -7.60 -14.76
C ASP A 190 0.30 -8.20 -16.18
N TYR A 191 1.50 -8.53 -16.64
CA TYR A 191 1.69 -8.96 -18.02
C TYR A 191 1.02 -8.03 -19.05
N ILE A 192 0.92 -6.74 -18.72
CA ILE A 192 0.51 -5.69 -19.65
C ILE A 192 1.73 -5.28 -20.51
N ARG A 193 2.14 -6.19 -21.34
CA ARG A 193 3.36 -6.14 -22.14
C ARG A 193 3.32 -7.14 -23.28
N SER A 194 4.19 -6.96 -24.27
CA SER A 194 4.44 -8.00 -25.27
C SER A 194 5.00 -9.25 -24.61
N PRO A 195 4.72 -10.43 -25.17
CA PRO A 195 5.34 -11.68 -24.72
C PRO A 195 6.86 -11.62 -24.73
N GLU A 196 7.50 -12.49 -23.97
CA GLU A 196 8.95 -12.70 -24.05
C GLU A 196 9.35 -13.02 -25.48
N GLN A 197 10.52 -12.52 -25.94
CA GLN A 197 10.93 -12.53 -27.35
C GLN A 197 9.92 -11.80 -28.26
N GLY A 198 9.38 -10.67 -27.76
CA GLY A 198 8.34 -9.89 -28.43
C GLY A 198 8.67 -9.45 -29.85
N GLU A 199 9.96 -9.36 -30.20
CA GLU A 199 10.40 -9.09 -31.60
C GLU A 199 9.92 -10.16 -32.60
N LYS A 200 9.71 -11.42 -32.15
CA LYS A 200 9.21 -12.55 -32.95
C LYS A 200 7.71 -12.76 -32.86
N PHE A 201 7.00 -11.92 -32.06
CA PHE A 201 5.56 -12.03 -31.91
C PHE A 201 4.85 -11.88 -33.27
N PRO A 202 3.85 -12.72 -33.60
CA PRO A 202 3.27 -12.79 -34.93
C PRO A 202 2.21 -11.71 -35.19
N ASP A 203 2.59 -10.45 -35.06
CA ASP A 203 1.73 -9.26 -35.21
C ASP A 203 1.89 -8.51 -36.53
N LYS A 204 2.64 -9.08 -37.50
CA LYS A 204 2.91 -8.44 -38.80
C LYS A 204 1.65 -8.08 -39.60
N ASP A 205 0.64 -8.93 -39.54
CA ASP A 205 -0.66 -8.70 -40.18
C ASP A 205 -1.42 -7.54 -39.51
N THR A 206 -1.40 -7.51 -38.20
CA THR A 206 -2.02 -6.46 -37.38
C THR A 206 -1.28 -5.13 -37.56
N PHE A 207 0.05 -5.17 -37.58
CA PHE A 207 0.87 -3.99 -37.88
C PHE A 207 0.59 -3.43 -39.27
N ARG A 208 0.53 -4.28 -40.30
CA ARG A 208 0.20 -3.84 -41.66
C ARG A 208 -1.16 -3.16 -41.74
N LYS A 209 -2.12 -3.64 -40.93
CA LYS A 209 -3.50 -3.12 -40.93
C LYS A 209 -3.63 -1.81 -40.12
N TYR A 210 -2.97 -1.71 -38.97
CA TYR A 210 -3.18 -0.65 -38.01
C TYR A 210 -1.95 0.23 -37.73
N GLY A 211 -0.75 -0.23 -38.08
CA GLY A 211 0.51 0.47 -37.79
C GLY A 211 0.78 1.69 -38.66
N LYS A 212 0.05 1.81 -39.81
CA LYS A 212 0.22 2.95 -40.75
C LYS A 212 1.70 3.13 -41.16
N LYS A 213 2.28 4.31 -40.94
CA LYS A 213 3.68 4.66 -41.25
C LYS A 213 4.58 4.68 -40.01
N GLN A 214 4.15 4.05 -38.93
CA GLN A 214 4.93 4.05 -37.67
C GLN A 214 6.10 3.06 -37.72
N GLU A 215 7.11 3.30 -36.88
CA GLU A 215 8.14 2.32 -36.60
C GLU A 215 7.56 1.17 -35.74
N LEU A 216 7.90 -0.08 -36.02
CA LEU A 216 7.26 -1.25 -35.41
C LEU A 216 7.38 -1.30 -33.89
N LYS A 217 8.56 -1.00 -33.34
CA LYS A 217 8.76 -1.00 -31.88
C LYS A 217 7.96 0.10 -31.19
N GLN A 218 7.91 1.28 -31.80
CA GLN A 218 7.11 2.39 -31.27
C GLN A 218 5.62 2.07 -31.32
N TRP A 219 5.13 1.50 -32.43
CA TRP A 219 3.75 1.05 -32.54
C TRP A 219 3.37 0.04 -31.46
N ARG A 220 4.26 -0.91 -31.15
CA ARG A 220 4.04 -1.89 -30.06
C ARG A 220 3.94 -1.20 -28.70
N ARG A 221 4.82 -0.24 -28.39
CA ARG A 221 4.76 0.57 -27.15
C ARG A 221 3.46 1.37 -27.06
N ASP A 222 3.07 1.99 -28.18
CA ASP A 222 1.84 2.80 -28.22
C ASP A 222 0.58 1.96 -28.04
N ASN A 223 0.54 0.73 -28.54
CA ASN A 223 -0.58 -0.19 -28.31
C ASN A 223 -0.70 -0.61 -26.85
N ILE A 224 0.41 -0.96 -26.19
CA ILE A 224 0.39 -1.26 -24.75
C ILE A 224 -0.06 -0.02 -23.95
N THR A 225 0.46 1.15 -24.26
CA THR A 225 0.06 2.42 -23.65
C THR A 225 -1.43 2.72 -23.89
N HIS A 226 -1.95 2.42 -25.08
CA HIS A 226 -3.36 2.58 -25.40
C HIS A 226 -4.27 1.70 -24.52
N ILE A 227 -3.89 0.43 -24.31
CA ILE A 227 -4.63 -0.48 -23.42
C ILE A 227 -4.65 0.10 -21.98
N VAL A 228 -3.49 0.49 -21.46
CA VAL A 228 -3.36 1.10 -20.12
C VAL A 228 -4.25 2.33 -20.00
N ARG A 229 -4.16 3.26 -20.95
CA ARG A 229 -4.97 4.49 -20.95
C ARG A 229 -6.47 4.20 -21.02
N ARG A 230 -6.90 3.24 -21.85
CA ARG A 230 -8.31 2.87 -21.98
C ARG A 230 -8.90 2.34 -20.68
N ILE A 231 -8.15 1.46 -20.00
CA ILE A 231 -8.54 0.91 -18.69
C ILE A 231 -8.57 2.03 -17.64
N TYR A 232 -7.50 2.82 -17.54
CA TYR A 232 -7.40 3.93 -16.59
C TYR A 232 -8.59 4.89 -16.72
N THR A 233 -8.85 5.36 -17.93
CA THR A 233 -9.93 6.32 -18.20
C THR A 233 -11.29 5.76 -17.77
N GLU A 234 -11.58 4.50 -18.07
CA GLU A 234 -12.86 3.88 -17.71
C GLU A 234 -12.99 3.65 -16.20
N VAL A 235 -11.94 3.17 -15.54
CA VAL A 235 -11.92 2.99 -14.08
C VAL A 235 -12.14 4.32 -13.37
N LYS A 236 -11.42 5.37 -13.77
CA LYS A 236 -11.57 6.71 -13.16
C LYS A 236 -12.93 7.36 -13.43
N ARG A 237 -13.53 7.07 -14.56
CA ARG A 237 -14.89 7.52 -14.88
C ARG A 237 -15.94 6.87 -13.97
N LEU A 238 -15.75 5.60 -13.61
CA LEU A 238 -16.68 4.85 -12.75
C LEU A 238 -16.48 5.16 -11.26
N LYS A 239 -15.26 4.98 -10.80
CA LYS A 239 -14.88 5.19 -9.39
C LYS A 239 -13.49 5.87 -9.35
N PRO A 240 -13.42 7.21 -9.31
CA PRO A 240 -12.17 7.94 -9.43
C PRO A 240 -11.17 7.65 -8.31
N TRP A 241 -11.62 7.11 -7.18
CA TRP A 241 -10.78 6.68 -6.06
C TRP A 241 -10.14 5.31 -6.24
N VAL A 242 -10.65 4.46 -7.15
CA VAL A 242 -10.05 3.15 -7.42
C VAL A 242 -8.70 3.35 -8.11
N LYS A 243 -7.65 2.83 -7.49
CA LYS A 243 -6.27 2.96 -7.97
C LYS A 243 -6.05 2.06 -9.19
N VAL A 244 -5.35 2.56 -10.19
CA VAL A 244 -4.91 1.75 -11.34
C VAL A 244 -3.39 1.66 -11.32
N SER A 245 -2.88 0.45 -11.22
CA SER A 245 -1.45 0.17 -11.12
C SER A 245 -1.00 -0.92 -12.09
N SER A 246 0.30 -1.02 -12.31
CA SER A 246 0.90 -2.07 -13.12
C SER A 246 2.21 -2.60 -12.52
N SER A 247 2.58 -3.84 -12.89
CA SER A 247 3.88 -4.45 -12.58
C SER A 247 4.78 -4.50 -13.82
N PRO A 248 5.52 -3.42 -14.14
CA PRO A 248 6.50 -3.45 -15.21
C PRO A 248 7.72 -4.27 -14.84
N ILE A 249 8.55 -4.60 -15.84
CA ILE A 249 9.88 -5.17 -15.60
C ILE A 249 10.67 -4.20 -14.71
N GLY A 250 11.42 -4.74 -13.76
CA GLY A 250 12.11 -3.95 -12.73
C GLY A 250 13.14 -2.94 -13.24
N LYS A 251 13.72 -3.20 -14.41
CA LYS A 251 14.52 -2.23 -15.16
C LYS A 251 13.67 -1.58 -16.23
N PHE A 252 13.54 -0.24 -16.19
CA PHE A 252 12.81 0.46 -17.25
C PHE A 252 13.57 0.37 -18.58
N ASN A 253 14.81 0.87 -18.59
CA ASN A 253 15.72 0.82 -19.72
C ASN A 253 17.15 0.76 -19.19
N ASP A 254 18.15 0.68 -20.06
CA ASP A 254 19.54 0.82 -19.66
C ASP A 254 19.81 2.23 -19.13
N THR A 255 20.60 2.35 -18.08
CA THR A 255 20.89 3.63 -17.43
C THR A 255 22.33 4.05 -17.67
N ARG A 256 22.57 5.36 -17.89
CA ARG A 256 23.90 5.92 -18.03
C ARG A 256 24.72 5.90 -16.74
N ARG A 257 24.09 5.79 -15.58
CA ARG A 257 24.76 5.74 -14.27
C ARG A 257 25.51 4.45 -14.05
N TYR A 258 24.98 3.39 -14.64
CA TYR A 258 25.54 2.06 -14.54
C TYR A 258 25.43 1.38 -15.89
N SER A 259 26.57 0.93 -16.40
CA SER A 259 26.57 0.15 -17.64
C SER A 259 25.81 -1.15 -17.43
N SER A 260 24.56 -1.18 -17.87
CA SER A 260 23.70 -2.34 -17.80
C SER A 260 23.05 -2.57 -19.15
N PHE A 261 22.84 -3.82 -19.46
CA PHE A 261 22.18 -4.26 -20.68
C PHE A 261 21.32 -5.48 -20.37
N GLY A 262 20.50 -5.86 -21.30
CA GLY A 262 19.67 -7.04 -21.18
C GLY A 262 18.19 -6.72 -21.03
N TRP A 263 17.48 -7.61 -20.38
CA TRP A 263 16.03 -7.57 -20.34
C TRP A 263 15.48 -6.39 -19.55
N ASN A 264 14.69 -5.52 -20.22
CA ASN A 264 14.11 -4.31 -19.65
C ASN A 264 12.68 -4.09 -20.15
N ALA A 265 11.97 -3.13 -19.55
CA ALA A 265 10.57 -2.84 -19.86
C ALA A 265 10.41 -2.21 -21.26
N TYR A 266 11.23 -1.22 -21.57
CA TYR A 266 11.05 -0.35 -22.72
C TYR A 266 11.38 -1.02 -24.05
N GLU A 267 12.60 -1.61 -24.16
CA GLU A 267 13.09 -2.21 -25.42
C GLU A 267 12.63 -3.65 -25.62
N THR A 268 12.59 -4.46 -24.53
CA THR A 268 12.39 -5.89 -24.66
C THR A 268 10.93 -6.30 -24.73
N VAL A 269 10.08 -5.64 -23.92
CA VAL A 269 8.65 -6.00 -23.79
C VAL A 269 7.69 -4.86 -24.08
N TYR A 270 8.23 -3.74 -24.56
CA TYR A 270 7.49 -2.58 -25.05
C TYR A 270 6.57 -1.93 -24.00
N GLN A 271 6.99 -1.92 -22.72
CA GLN A 271 6.33 -1.21 -21.63
C GLN A 271 6.94 0.18 -21.46
N ASP A 272 6.29 1.22 -21.98
CA ASP A 272 6.72 2.61 -21.78
C ASP A 272 6.16 3.16 -20.46
N ALA A 273 6.55 2.52 -19.37
CA ALA A 273 5.94 2.74 -18.05
C ALA A 273 6.26 4.13 -17.46
N GLN A 274 7.41 4.73 -17.79
CA GLN A 274 7.71 6.11 -17.39
C GLN A 274 6.80 7.12 -18.11
N LYS A 275 6.47 6.87 -19.40
CA LYS A 275 5.47 7.66 -20.12
C LYS A 275 4.10 7.57 -19.46
N TRP A 276 3.69 6.39 -18.95
CA TRP A 276 2.41 6.25 -18.25
C TRP A 276 2.32 7.10 -16.99
N LEU A 277 3.43 7.22 -16.23
CA LEU A 277 3.52 8.12 -15.06
C LEU A 277 3.45 9.58 -15.49
N ASN A 278 4.19 9.96 -16.52
CA ASN A 278 4.23 11.33 -17.02
C ASN A 278 2.87 11.80 -17.58
N GLU A 279 2.14 10.90 -18.24
CA GLU A 279 0.78 11.17 -18.74
C GLU A 279 -0.30 11.04 -17.65
N GLY A 280 0.06 10.60 -16.45
CA GLY A 280 -0.86 10.43 -15.32
C GLY A 280 -1.90 9.34 -15.53
N ILE A 281 -1.62 8.31 -16.36
CA ILE A 281 -2.52 7.18 -16.64
C ILE A 281 -2.22 5.93 -15.80
N GLN A 282 -1.44 6.11 -14.74
CA GLN A 282 -1.23 5.14 -13.67
C GLN A 282 -1.18 5.88 -12.33
N ASP A 283 -1.75 5.32 -11.28
CA ASP A 283 -1.64 5.85 -9.92
C ASP A 283 -0.40 5.31 -9.22
N ALA A 284 0.00 4.09 -9.57
CA ALA A 284 1.15 3.42 -9.00
C ALA A 284 1.82 2.47 -10.01
N LEU A 285 3.13 2.28 -9.85
CA LEU A 285 3.83 1.16 -10.47
C LEU A 285 4.48 0.30 -9.40
N PHE A 286 4.44 -1.00 -9.64
CA PHE A 286 5.09 -2.04 -8.83
C PHE A 286 6.18 -2.73 -9.68
N PRO A 287 7.31 -2.07 -9.97
CA PRO A 287 8.36 -2.65 -10.79
C PRO A 287 8.84 -3.97 -10.20
N MET A 288 8.89 -5.04 -10.98
CA MET A 288 9.33 -6.37 -10.55
C MET A 288 10.87 -6.39 -10.42
N MET A 289 11.38 -5.84 -9.33
CA MET A 289 12.81 -5.65 -9.08
C MET A 289 13.43 -6.86 -8.37
N TYR A 290 13.25 -8.05 -8.95
CA TYR A 290 13.73 -9.32 -8.41
C TYR A 290 15.21 -9.53 -8.73
N PHE A 291 16.05 -8.60 -8.30
CA PHE A 291 17.48 -8.52 -8.59
C PHE A 291 18.28 -8.17 -7.34
N GLN A 292 19.59 -8.36 -7.38
CA GLN A 292 20.54 -7.99 -6.34
C GLN A 292 21.52 -6.91 -6.83
N GLY A 293 22.11 -6.18 -5.89
CA GLY A 293 23.24 -5.28 -6.13
C GLY A 293 22.99 -4.27 -7.25
N ASN A 294 23.92 -4.23 -8.21
CA ASN A 294 23.90 -3.27 -9.31
C ASN A 294 22.72 -3.44 -10.29
N HIS A 295 21.97 -4.53 -10.19
CA HIS A 295 20.74 -4.72 -10.96
C HIS A 295 19.50 -4.23 -10.22
N PHE A 296 19.63 -3.82 -8.93
CA PHE A 296 18.55 -3.25 -8.13
C PHE A 296 18.74 -1.75 -7.91
N TYR A 297 19.82 -1.34 -7.23
CA TYR A 297 19.93 0.01 -6.68
C TYR A 297 19.93 1.15 -7.71
N PRO A 298 20.66 1.08 -8.85
CA PRO A 298 20.60 2.14 -9.86
C PRO A 298 19.22 2.28 -10.50
N PHE A 299 18.50 1.16 -10.66
CA PHE A 299 17.17 1.17 -11.27
C PHE A 299 16.08 1.64 -10.30
N ALA A 300 16.25 1.41 -8.99
CA ALA A 300 15.39 2.00 -7.97
C ALA A 300 15.50 3.53 -7.97
N LEU A 301 16.71 4.06 -8.16
CA LEU A 301 16.92 5.50 -8.34
C LEU A 301 16.30 6.02 -9.64
N ASP A 302 16.44 5.29 -10.75
CA ASP A 302 15.83 5.68 -12.02
C ASP A 302 14.29 5.74 -11.90
N TRP A 303 13.66 4.78 -11.25
CA TRP A 303 12.22 4.82 -10.95
C TRP A 303 11.86 6.01 -10.07
N LYS A 304 12.65 6.28 -9.02
CA LYS A 304 12.42 7.43 -8.13
C LYS A 304 12.44 8.75 -8.86
N GLU A 305 13.40 8.95 -9.74
CA GLU A 305 13.59 10.20 -10.47
C GLU A 305 12.51 10.45 -11.52
N ASN A 306 11.91 9.38 -12.04
CA ASN A 306 10.88 9.44 -13.08
C ASN A 306 9.45 9.14 -12.55
N LYS A 307 9.26 9.15 -11.20
CA LYS A 307 7.95 8.79 -10.63
C LYS A 307 6.86 9.85 -10.83
N ASN A 308 7.26 11.09 -11.13
CA ASN A 308 6.36 12.24 -11.10
C ASN A 308 5.62 12.29 -9.74
N ASP A 309 4.35 12.62 -9.70
CA ASP A 309 3.54 12.64 -8.47
C ASP A 309 2.90 11.28 -8.15
N ARG A 310 3.34 10.20 -8.77
CA ARG A 310 2.76 8.87 -8.62
C ARG A 310 3.58 7.98 -7.69
N TRP A 311 2.98 6.88 -7.22
CA TRP A 311 3.67 5.96 -6.32
C TRP A 311 4.52 4.96 -7.07
N ILE A 312 5.73 4.71 -6.54
CA ILE A 312 6.61 3.63 -6.97
C ILE A 312 6.86 2.69 -5.79
N ILE A 313 6.44 1.45 -5.95
CA ILE A 313 6.53 0.40 -4.95
C ILE A 313 7.37 -0.74 -5.52
N PRO A 314 8.68 -0.83 -5.21
CA PRO A 314 9.52 -1.91 -5.72
C PRO A 314 8.98 -3.27 -5.28
N GLY A 315 8.83 -4.17 -6.25
CA GLY A 315 8.57 -5.57 -6.01
C GLY A 315 9.86 -6.28 -5.61
N LEU A 316 9.86 -6.90 -4.43
CA LEU A 316 11.01 -7.62 -3.88
C LEU A 316 10.82 -9.12 -4.08
N GLY A 317 11.82 -9.78 -4.68
CA GLY A 317 11.78 -11.20 -5.03
C GLY A 317 12.11 -12.11 -3.84
N ILE A 318 11.30 -12.08 -2.78
CA ILE A 318 11.54 -12.88 -1.57
C ILE A 318 11.47 -14.39 -1.79
N TYR A 319 10.88 -14.86 -2.89
CA TYR A 319 10.90 -16.27 -3.25
C TYR A 319 12.33 -16.78 -3.49
N PHE A 320 13.26 -15.91 -3.89
CA PHE A 320 14.67 -16.22 -4.03
C PHE A 320 15.40 -16.46 -2.69
N LEU A 321 14.79 -16.13 -1.55
CA LEU A 321 15.29 -16.56 -0.24
C LEU A 321 15.22 -18.09 -0.07
N HIS A 322 14.27 -18.75 -0.76
CA HIS A 322 14.05 -20.17 -0.62
C HIS A 322 15.24 -20.97 -1.18
N PRO A 323 15.78 -21.99 -0.45
CA PRO A 323 16.96 -22.77 -0.88
C PRO A 323 16.81 -23.49 -2.24
N LYS A 324 15.57 -23.83 -2.63
CA LYS A 324 15.30 -24.46 -3.94
C LYS A 324 15.23 -23.48 -5.11
N GLU A 325 15.30 -22.17 -4.83
CA GLU A 325 15.32 -21.10 -5.83
C GLU A 325 16.76 -20.59 -6.00
N GLN A 326 17.12 -19.46 -5.43
CA GLN A 326 18.47 -18.89 -5.53
C GLN A 326 19.20 -18.77 -4.18
N ASP A 327 18.56 -19.18 -3.10
CA ASP A 327 19.13 -19.18 -1.74
C ASP A 327 19.71 -17.83 -1.29
N TRP A 328 19.06 -16.73 -1.67
CA TRP A 328 19.52 -15.39 -1.26
C TRP A 328 19.60 -15.25 0.26
N LYS A 329 20.54 -14.44 0.72
CA LYS A 329 20.61 -14.03 2.12
C LYS A 329 19.50 -13.02 2.41
N ILE A 330 18.92 -13.07 3.61
CA ILE A 330 17.88 -12.12 4.03
C ILE A 330 18.40 -10.67 4.05
N ASP A 331 19.69 -10.47 4.35
CA ASP A 331 20.35 -9.15 4.36
C ASP A 331 20.17 -8.37 3.05
N GLU A 332 20.02 -9.08 1.93
CA GLU A 332 19.76 -8.40 0.65
C GLU A 332 18.39 -7.73 0.65
N ILE A 333 17.36 -8.44 1.11
CA ILE A 333 16.01 -7.87 1.20
C ILE A 333 15.96 -6.74 2.22
N ILE A 334 16.62 -6.91 3.37
CA ILE A 334 16.73 -5.88 4.40
C ILE A 334 17.35 -4.60 3.82
N ARG A 335 18.48 -4.72 3.10
CA ARG A 335 19.13 -3.57 2.45
C ARG A 335 18.24 -2.91 1.39
N GLN A 336 17.49 -3.68 0.62
CA GLN A 336 16.54 -3.17 -0.39
C GLN A 336 15.42 -2.36 0.27
N ILE A 337 14.88 -2.80 1.41
CA ILE A 337 13.87 -2.05 2.17
C ILE A 337 14.45 -0.73 2.69
N TYR A 338 15.61 -0.76 3.36
CA TYR A 338 16.27 0.44 3.86
C TYR A 338 16.58 1.43 2.74
N PHE A 339 17.10 0.94 1.61
CA PHE A 339 17.40 1.79 0.47
C PHE A 339 16.15 2.44 -0.12
N SER A 340 15.07 1.67 -0.29
CA SER A 340 13.79 2.16 -0.79
C SER A 340 13.22 3.29 0.08
N ARG A 341 13.26 3.13 1.41
CA ARG A 341 12.88 4.17 2.36
C ARG A 341 13.80 5.39 2.29
N LYS A 342 15.11 5.16 2.24
CA LYS A 342 16.13 6.24 2.19
C LYS A 342 15.97 7.14 0.97
N ILE A 343 15.67 6.58 -0.20
CA ILE A 343 15.48 7.37 -1.42
C ILE A 343 14.04 7.90 -1.56
N GLY A 344 13.13 7.59 -0.63
CA GLY A 344 11.75 8.06 -0.61
C GLY A 344 10.86 7.42 -1.68
N LEU A 345 10.96 6.12 -1.87
CA LEU A 345 9.93 5.33 -2.55
C LEU A 345 8.73 5.12 -1.62
N ASP A 346 7.58 4.78 -2.21
CA ASP A 346 6.29 4.90 -1.52
C ASP A 346 5.88 3.60 -0.79
N GLY A 347 6.78 2.62 -0.72
CA GLY A 347 6.56 1.36 -0.04
C GLY A 347 7.32 0.19 -0.62
N GLN A 348 6.90 -1.03 -0.31
CA GLN A 348 7.45 -2.30 -0.82
C GLN A 348 6.33 -3.30 -1.09
N ALA A 349 6.54 -4.16 -2.10
CA ALA A 349 5.66 -5.27 -2.41
C ALA A 349 6.45 -6.58 -2.48
N TYR A 350 5.92 -7.64 -1.91
CA TYR A 350 6.64 -8.92 -1.78
C TYR A 350 6.08 -9.98 -2.72
N PHE A 351 6.91 -10.53 -3.57
CA PHE A 351 6.52 -11.65 -4.42
C PHE A 351 7.10 -12.96 -3.81
N ARG A 352 6.25 -13.80 -3.24
CA ARG A 352 4.80 -13.75 -3.15
C ARG A 352 4.33 -14.16 -1.74
N ASN A 353 3.03 -14.07 -1.47
CA ASN A 353 2.41 -14.25 -0.16
C ASN A 353 2.85 -15.51 0.58
N LYS A 354 2.95 -16.66 -0.09
CA LYS A 354 3.42 -17.92 0.49
C LYS A 354 4.77 -17.77 1.22
N PHE A 355 5.72 -17.05 0.62
CA PHE A 355 7.08 -16.91 1.18
C PHE A 355 7.12 -15.90 2.34
N VAL A 356 6.20 -14.93 2.36
CA VAL A 356 5.96 -14.08 3.54
C VAL A 356 5.47 -14.95 4.68
N LEU A 357 4.35 -15.66 4.49
CA LEU A 357 3.65 -16.39 5.56
C LEU A 357 4.38 -17.65 6.02
N SER A 358 5.20 -18.26 5.16
CA SER A 358 6.09 -19.36 5.58
C SER A 358 7.32 -18.90 6.34
N ASN A 359 7.45 -17.60 6.59
CA ASN A 359 8.57 -16.98 7.30
C ASN A 359 9.94 -17.41 6.73
N THR A 360 10.05 -17.44 5.39
CA THR A 360 11.26 -17.96 4.73
C THR A 360 12.47 -17.15 5.16
N LYS A 361 13.45 -17.82 5.78
CA LYS A 361 14.64 -17.22 6.41
C LYS A 361 14.35 -16.12 7.44
N GLY A 362 13.19 -16.14 8.10
CA GLY A 362 12.84 -15.16 9.14
C GLY A 362 12.30 -13.84 8.60
N ILE A 363 11.91 -13.76 7.32
CA ILE A 363 11.46 -12.49 6.72
C ILE A 363 10.22 -11.91 7.40
N LEU A 364 9.26 -12.74 7.81
CA LEU A 364 8.05 -12.25 8.47
C LEU A 364 8.35 -11.68 9.86
N ASP A 365 9.24 -12.34 10.62
CA ASP A 365 9.67 -11.85 11.93
C ASP A 365 10.43 -10.53 11.78
N GLU A 366 11.36 -10.45 10.84
CA GLU A 366 12.11 -9.21 10.53
C GLU A 366 11.16 -8.05 10.16
N LEU A 367 10.13 -8.31 9.37
CA LEU A 367 9.13 -7.30 9.06
C LEU A 367 8.35 -6.87 10.30
N LYS A 368 7.84 -7.81 11.10
CA LYS A 368 7.02 -7.51 12.28
C LYS A 368 7.79 -6.77 13.37
N GLU A 369 9.01 -7.18 13.63
CA GLU A 369 9.79 -6.67 14.77
C GLU A 369 10.51 -5.35 14.44
N ASN A 370 10.96 -5.19 13.19
CA ASN A 370 11.82 -4.08 12.80
C ASN A 370 11.15 -3.09 11.83
N PHE A 371 10.70 -3.56 10.66
CA PHE A 371 10.23 -2.65 9.62
C PHE A 371 8.76 -2.24 9.79
N TYR A 372 7.92 -3.13 10.27
CA TYR A 372 6.47 -2.96 10.38
C TYR A 372 5.98 -3.10 11.83
N ALA A 373 6.81 -2.69 12.80
CA ALA A 373 6.47 -2.76 14.22
C ALA A 373 5.19 -1.98 14.58
N TYR A 374 4.83 -0.99 13.78
CA TYR A 374 3.61 -0.20 13.91
C TYR A 374 2.82 -0.21 12.60
N PRO A 375 1.48 -0.04 12.64
CA PRO A 375 0.67 0.10 11.44
C PRO A 375 1.13 1.25 10.55
N ALA A 376 0.89 1.11 9.25
CA ALA A 376 1.00 2.20 8.30
C ALA A 376 -0.23 2.22 7.40
N VAL A 377 -0.53 3.38 6.84
CA VAL A 377 -1.64 3.58 5.92
C VAL A 377 -1.13 3.74 4.49
N VAL A 378 -1.96 3.36 3.53
CA VAL A 378 -1.71 3.70 2.13
C VAL A 378 -1.73 5.23 2.01
N PRO A 379 -0.72 5.86 1.39
CA PRO A 379 -0.67 7.32 1.24
C PRO A 379 -1.92 7.87 0.52
N PRO A 380 -2.33 9.11 0.77
CA PRO A 380 -3.42 9.72 0.01
C PRO A 380 -3.03 10.00 -1.44
N MET A 381 -4.00 9.92 -2.34
CA MET A 381 -3.84 10.23 -3.78
C MET A 381 -3.72 11.74 -3.99
N ARG A 382 -2.60 12.35 -3.62
CA ARG A 382 -2.38 13.82 -3.57
C ARG A 382 -2.58 14.52 -4.92
N TRP A 383 -2.38 13.82 -6.03
CA TRP A 383 -2.58 14.35 -7.40
C TRP A 383 -4.04 14.61 -7.75
N THR A 384 -5.01 14.04 -6.99
CA THR A 384 -6.44 14.20 -7.28
C THR A 384 -7.02 15.52 -6.76
N LYS A 385 -6.29 16.24 -5.88
CA LYS A 385 -6.73 17.49 -5.24
C LYS A 385 -8.10 17.37 -4.57
N THR A 386 -8.39 16.21 -4.00
CA THR A 386 -9.66 15.93 -3.34
C THR A 386 -9.78 16.73 -2.04
N PRO A 387 -10.93 17.34 -1.75
CA PRO A 387 -11.15 18.08 -0.51
C PRO A 387 -10.98 17.20 0.74
N LEU A 388 -10.56 17.84 1.84
CA LEU A 388 -10.54 17.20 3.16
C LEU A 388 -11.95 16.77 3.56
N PRO A 389 -12.14 15.60 4.18
CA PRO A 389 -13.37 15.28 4.88
C PRO A 389 -13.63 16.25 6.02
N SER A 390 -14.88 16.47 6.37
CA SER A 390 -15.23 17.18 7.61
C SER A 390 -14.75 16.37 8.81
N GLN A 391 -14.37 17.10 9.89
CA GLN A 391 -14.03 16.47 11.15
C GLN A 391 -15.27 15.77 11.73
N PRO A 392 -15.17 14.55 12.31
CA PRO A 392 -16.22 13.96 13.10
C PRO A 392 -16.60 14.86 14.30
N THR A 393 -17.82 14.71 14.82
CA THR A 393 -18.32 15.53 15.92
C THR A 393 -18.88 14.70 17.08
N GLN A 394 -19.31 15.34 18.17
CA GLN A 394 -19.94 14.73 19.34
C GLN A 394 -19.19 13.51 19.91
N PRO A 395 -17.96 13.70 20.40
CA PRO A 395 -17.16 12.61 20.93
C PRO A 395 -17.76 12.07 22.22
N SER A 396 -17.75 10.73 22.36
CA SER A 396 -18.06 10.05 23.61
C SER A 396 -17.05 8.94 23.86
N LEU A 397 -16.53 8.89 25.08
CA LEU A 397 -15.63 7.83 25.53
C LEU A 397 -16.03 7.39 26.92
N THR A 398 -16.29 6.10 27.12
CA THR A 398 -16.57 5.49 28.41
C THR A 398 -15.65 4.30 28.65
N VAL A 399 -15.16 4.19 29.88
CA VAL A 399 -14.29 3.08 30.31
C VAL A 399 -15.04 2.22 31.33
N GLN A 400 -15.19 0.94 31.02
CA GLN A 400 -15.83 -0.06 31.89
C GLN A 400 -14.91 -1.26 32.04
N GLY A 401 -14.15 -1.31 33.13
CA GLY A 401 -13.11 -2.31 33.33
C GLY A 401 -12.01 -2.19 32.26
N ASN A 402 -11.84 -3.24 31.46
CA ASN A 402 -10.89 -3.27 30.35
C ASN A 402 -11.53 -2.88 28.99
N HIS A 403 -12.81 -2.52 28.96
CA HIS A 403 -13.50 -2.10 27.74
C HIS A 403 -13.53 -0.59 27.65
N ILE A 404 -12.99 -0.05 26.56
CA ILE A 404 -13.03 1.36 26.20
C ILE A 404 -14.00 1.49 25.04
N GLN A 405 -15.18 2.06 25.32
CA GLN A 405 -16.22 2.28 24.34
C GLN A 405 -16.11 3.71 23.81
N MET A 406 -16.08 3.85 22.51
CA MET A 406 -15.95 5.11 21.79
C MET A 406 -17.10 5.28 20.83
N SER A 407 -17.63 6.50 20.72
CA SER A 407 -18.57 6.87 19.67
C SER A 407 -18.42 8.33 19.27
N TRP A 408 -18.85 8.63 18.06
CA TRP A 408 -18.84 9.99 17.47
C TRP A 408 -19.98 10.10 16.45
N GLU A 409 -20.32 11.32 16.09
CA GLU A 409 -21.13 11.57 14.90
C GLU A 409 -20.26 11.58 13.67
N GLY A 410 -20.76 10.96 12.59
CA GLY A 410 -20.04 10.79 11.35
C GLY A 410 -19.73 12.09 10.63
N ALA A 411 -18.65 12.11 9.88
CA ALA A 411 -18.35 13.16 8.93
C ALA A 411 -19.37 13.18 7.78
N GLU A 412 -19.49 14.32 7.09
CA GLU A 412 -20.31 14.42 5.89
C GLU A 412 -19.89 13.39 4.84
N ASN A 413 -20.88 12.75 4.25
CA ASN A 413 -20.63 11.72 3.25
C ASN A 413 -19.98 12.30 2.00
N GLN A 414 -18.98 11.59 1.48
CA GLN A 414 -18.26 11.94 0.25
C GLN A 414 -18.43 10.81 -0.79
N PRO A 415 -18.16 11.09 -2.08
CA PRO A 415 -18.20 10.06 -3.12
C PRO A 415 -17.33 8.84 -2.75
N GLY A 416 -17.95 7.67 -2.73
CA GLY A 416 -17.31 6.41 -2.33
C GLY A 416 -17.42 6.09 -0.84
N GLY A 417 -17.91 7.01 -0.01
CA GLY A 417 -18.07 6.83 1.43
C GLY A 417 -16.89 7.34 2.25
N ILE A 418 -17.06 7.28 3.57
CA ILE A 418 -16.09 7.67 4.60
C ILE A 418 -15.85 6.45 5.49
N TYR A 419 -14.61 6.28 5.93
CA TYR A 419 -14.23 5.39 7.02
C TYR A 419 -13.40 6.17 8.05
N TYR A 420 -13.11 5.56 9.21
CA TYR A 420 -12.45 6.24 10.32
C TYR A 420 -11.16 5.52 10.70
N ARG A 421 -10.21 6.31 11.21
CA ARG A 421 -8.99 5.82 11.89
C ARG A 421 -9.04 6.22 13.35
N ILE A 422 -8.51 5.36 14.22
CA ILE A 422 -8.47 5.60 15.66
C ILE A 422 -7.02 5.62 16.10
N TYR A 423 -6.70 6.63 16.90
CA TYR A 423 -5.38 6.87 17.44
C TYR A 423 -5.42 6.93 18.96
N THR A 424 -4.32 6.56 19.61
CA THR A 424 -4.15 6.70 21.06
C THR A 424 -2.73 7.13 21.39
N SER A 425 -2.57 7.88 22.48
CA SER A 425 -1.28 8.34 22.98
C SER A 425 -1.35 8.55 24.49
N ASP A 426 -0.22 8.49 25.15
CA ASP A 426 -0.02 8.94 26.53
C ASP A 426 0.19 10.46 26.61
N ALA A 427 0.33 11.14 25.48
CA ALA A 427 0.47 12.59 25.37
C ALA A 427 -0.75 13.23 24.67
N TYR A 428 -1.12 14.45 25.13
CA TYR A 428 -2.17 15.26 24.52
C TYR A 428 -1.58 16.54 23.90
N PRO A 429 -2.05 16.98 22.72
CA PRO A 429 -2.97 16.28 21.81
C PRO A 429 -2.34 15.03 21.19
N VAL A 430 -3.18 14.07 20.78
CA VAL A 430 -2.71 12.86 20.11
C VAL A 430 -2.08 13.23 18.76
N ASP A 431 -0.81 12.89 18.60
CA ASP A 431 -0.09 13.10 17.34
C ASP A 431 -0.47 12.03 16.31
N ILE A 432 -1.35 12.40 15.38
CA ILE A 432 -1.82 11.49 14.33
C ILE A 432 -0.76 11.21 13.25
N GLU A 433 0.34 11.97 13.20
CA GLU A 433 1.44 11.73 12.26
C GLU A 433 2.43 10.67 12.76
N ASN A 434 2.39 10.34 14.04
CA ASN A 434 3.21 9.29 14.62
C ASN A 434 2.55 7.91 14.41
N ALA A 435 3.19 7.04 13.63
CA ALA A 435 2.70 5.68 13.37
C ALA A 435 2.42 4.85 14.65
N ARG A 436 3.14 5.11 15.75
CA ARG A 436 2.94 4.44 17.04
C ARG A 436 1.55 4.67 17.64
N ASN A 437 0.96 5.81 17.31
CA ASN A 437 -0.33 6.21 17.87
C ASN A 437 -1.51 5.63 17.08
N LEU A 438 -1.30 5.12 15.88
CA LEU A 438 -2.34 4.52 15.04
C LEU A 438 -2.69 3.11 15.55
N VAL A 439 -3.94 2.92 15.99
CA VAL A 439 -4.43 1.64 16.55
C VAL A 439 -5.35 0.92 15.57
N ILE A 440 -6.26 1.68 14.94
CA ILE A 440 -7.20 1.16 13.96
C ILE A 440 -7.01 1.90 12.65
N THR A 441 -6.60 1.17 11.63
CA THR A 441 -6.35 1.72 10.29
C THR A 441 -7.63 1.98 9.51
N ARG A 442 -8.71 1.21 9.80
CA ARG A 442 -10.04 1.38 9.17
C ARG A 442 -11.15 0.83 10.05
N THR A 443 -12.19 1.61 10.23
CA THR A 443 -13.52 1.17 10.68
C THR A 443 -14.59 1.97 9.92
N ASP A 444 -15.62 1.28 9.44
CA ASP A 444 -16.75 1.92 8.76
C ASP A 444 -17.86 2.30 9.77
N SER A 445 -17.69 1.96 11.06
CA SER A 445 -18.61 2.28 12.16
C SER A 445 -18.21 3.55 12.89
N CYS A 446 -19.20 4.36 13.29
CA CYS A 446 -19.03 5.48 14.20
C CYS A 446 -19.00 5.05 15.69
N ARG A 447 -18.87 3.77 15.95
CA ARG A 447 -18.73 3.19 17.30
C ARG A 447 -17.63 2.13 17.27
N TYR A 448 -16.81 2.11 18.30
CA TYR A 448 -15.75 1.13 18.45
C TYR A 448 -15.58 0.75 19.92
N THR A 449 -15.30 -0.53 20.18
CA THR A 449 -14.94 -1.00 21.52
C THR A 449 -13.52 -1.57 21.47
N PHE A 450 -12.64 -0.94 22.21
CA PHE A 450 -11.27 -1.42 22.38
C PHE A 450 -11.17 -2.19 23.70
N ILE A 451 -10.50 -3.33 23.68
CA ILE A 451 -10.24 -4.13 24.88
C ILE A 451 -8.79 -3.88 25.29
N SER A 452 -8.58 -3.15 26.38
CA SER A 452 -7.23 -2.88 26.86
C SER A 452 -6.63 -4.11 27.52
N GLY A 453 -5.36 -4.40 27.23
CA GLY A 453 -4.57 -5.37 27.99
C GLY A 453 -4.34 -4.87 29.43
N THR A 454 -3.99 -5.76 30.34
CA THR A 454 -3.87 -5.54 31.80
C THR A 454 -2.80 -4.53 32.23
N SER A 455 -2.08 -3.85 31.33
CA SER A 455 -0.89 -3.05 31.65
C SER A 455 -0.99 -1.55 31.32
N GLN A 456 -2.16 -0.98 31.06
CA GLN A 456 -2.26 0.47 30.84
C GLN A 456 -2.35 1.23 32.17
N LYS A 457 -1.19 1.57 32.72
CA LYS A 457 -1.07 2.56 33.79
C LYS A 457 -0.79 3.93 33.14
N GLY A 458 -1.75 4.83 33.17
CA GLY A 458 -1.60 6.22 32.71
C GLY A 458 -2.85 6.74 32.00
N ASN A 459 -2.99 8.04 31.95
CA ASN A 459 -4.03 8.71 31.18
C ASN A 459 -3.76 8.48 29.71
N ILE A 460 -4.70 7.84 29.01
CA ILE A 460 -4.60 7.58 27.58
C ILE A 460 -5.57 8.49 26.88
N TYR A 461 -5.04 9.24 25.92
CA TYR A 461 -5.81 10.12 25.07
C TYR A 461 -6.13 9.42 23.77
N TRP A 462 -7.34 9.62 23.27
CA TRP A 462 -7.86 9.02 22.06
C TRP A 462 -8.31 10.08 21.08
N ALA A 463 -8.08 9.81 19.81
CA ALA A 463 -8.54 10.66 18.72
C ALA A 463 -9.08 9.81 17.57
N VAL A 464 -10.05 10.36 16.84
CA VAL A 464 -10.60 9.76 15.63
C VAL A 464 -10.53 10.75 14.49
N THR A 465 -10.24 10.24 13.29
CA THR A 465 -10.25 11.00 12.05
C THR A 465 -11.20 10.36 11.05
N ALA A 466 -11.80 11.16 10.17
CA ALA A 466 -12.53 10.69 9.01
C ALA A 466 -11.60 10.62 7.80
N VAL A 467 -11.75 9.59 6.98
CA VAL A 467 -10.91 9.36 5.81
C VAL A 467 -11.79 9.06 4.60
N ASN A 468 -11.58 9.75 3.49
CA ASN A 468 -12.28 9.46 2.25
C ASN A 468 -11.57 8.36 1.45
N ARG A 469 -12.20 7.90 0.39
CA ARG A 469 -11.69 6.81 -0.45
C ARG A 469 -10.40 7.17 -1.23
N PHE A 470 -10.02 8.44 -1.28
CA PHE A 470 -8.72 8.87 -1.83
C PHE A 470 -7.59 8.83 -0.80
N GLY A 471 -7.88 8.41 0.42
CA GLY A 471 -6.95 8.34 1.54
C GLY A 471 -6.73 9.66 2.28
N VAL A 472 -7.43 10.73 1.88
CA VAL A 472 -7.31 12.04 2.52
C VAL A 472 -8.01 12.02 3.89
N GLU A 473 -7.31 12.51 4.91
CA GLU A 473 -7.68 12.42 6.32
C GLU A 473 -8.09 13.77 6.88
N SER A 474 -9.16 13.82 7.67
CA SER A 474 -9.66 15.02 8.34
C SER A 474 -8.74 15.45 9.50
N PRO A 475 -8.91 16.67 10.03
CA PRO A 475 -8.39 17.00 11.36
C PRO A 475 -8.90 15.98 12.41
N PRO A 476 -8.11 15.70 13.46
CA PRO A 476 -8.49 14.73 14.49
C PRO A 476 -9.54 15.31 15.44
N LEU A 477 -10.57 14.52 15.75
CA LEU A 477 -11.47 14.76 16.87
C LEU A 477 -10.89 14.08 18.12
N ALA A 478 -10.58 14.84 19.16
CA ALA A 478 -10.21 14.29 20.47
C ALA A 478 -11.45 13.65 21.12
N LEU A 479 -11.35 12.37 21.51
CA LEU A 479 -12.44 11.66 22.20
C LEU A 479 -12.45 11.92 23.71
N ASN A 480 -11.29 12.28 24.27
CA ASN A 480 -11.13 12.78 25.63
C ASN A 480 -10.02 13.83 25.67
N VAL A 481 -10.07 14.67 26.67
CA VAL A 481 -9.10 15.74 26.92
C VAL A 481 -8.57 15.58 28.34
N PRO A 482 -7.39 16.15 28.68
CA PRO A 482 -6.90 16.19 30.06
C PRO A 482 -7.96 16.79 30.98
N SER A 483 -8.07 16.28 32.22
CA SER A 483 -8.84 16.97 33.24
C SER A 483 -8.19 18.34 33.52
N LYS A 484 -8.97 19.34 33.92
CA LYS A 484 -8.43 20.67 34.22
C LYS A 484 -7.32 20.67 35.29
N ASP A 485 -7.27 19.62 36.09
CA ASP A 485 -6.33 19.45 37.21
C ASP A 485 -5.10 18.58 36.86
N GLU A 486 -5.03 18.00 35.65
CA GLU A 486 -3.90 17.16 35.23
C GLU A 486 -2.90 17.95 34.39
N PRO A 487 -1.60 17.94 34.75
CA PRO A 487 -0.59 18.59 33.93
C PRO A 487 -0.46 17.85 32.58
N THR A 488 -0.69 18.58 31.49
CA THR A 488 -0.47 18.08 30.13
C THR A 488 1.02 17.81 29.92
N ILE A 489 1.41 16.56 29.63
CA ILE A 489 2.80 16.22 29.32
C ILE A 489 3.06 16.46 27.84
N LEU A 490 3.88 17.45 27.53
CA LEU A 490 4.23 17.88 26.18
C LEU A 490 5.65 17.40 25.84
N TYR A 491 5.84 16.13 25.49
CA TYR A 491 7.16 15.58 25.15
C TYR A 491 7.87 16.39 24.04
N GLY A 492 8.83 17.23 24.40
CA GLY A 492 9.60 18.08 23.48
C GLY A 492 8.76 19.07 22.65
N ARG A 493 7.46 19.19 22.92
CA ARG A 493 6.57 20.12 22.25
C ARG A 493 6.32 21.35 23.10
N LEU A 494 6.02 22.44 22.42
CA LEU A 494 5.65 23.70 23.03
C LEU A 494 4.15 23.92 22.89
N PRO A 495 3.46 24.50 23.89
CA PRO A 495 2.08 24.90 23.73
C PRO A 495 1.99 25.98 22.64
N VAL A 496 0.89 25.98 21.89
CA VAL A 496 0.60 27.09 20.98
C VAL A 496 0.45 28.37 21.80
N LEU A 497 1.31 29.36 21.54
CA LEU A 497 1.30 30.60 22.26
C LEU A 497 0.26 31.57 21.65
N PRO A 498 -0.84 31.89 22.35
CA PRO A 498 -1.81 32.85 21.84
C PRO A 498 -1.17 34.25 21.71
N LYS A 499 -1.69 35.05 20.80
CA LYS A 499 -1.19 36.43 20.59
C LYS A 499 -1.26 37.26 21.88
N GLY A 500 -0.12 37.82 22.26
CA GLY A 500 -0.01 38.63 23.48
C GLY A 500 0.31 37.85 24.78
N TYR A 501 0.37 36.52 24.71
CA TYR A 501 0.79 35.69 25.84
C TYR A 501 2.31 35.52 25.91
N THR A 502 2.80 35.24 27.10
CA THR A 502 4.20 34.92 27.38
C THR A 502 4.29 33.52 27.94
N LEU A 503 5.19 32.68 27.40
CA LEU A 503 5.49 31.36 27.96
C LEU A 503 6.46 31.51 29.13
N ILE A 504 6.10 30.90 30.24
CA ILE A 504 6.96 30.75 31.42
C ILE A 504 7.43 29.30 31.47
N VAL A 505 8.74 29.09 31.55
CA VAL A 505 9.37 27.79 31.75
C VAL A 505 9.98 27.74 33.14
N SER A 506 9.60 26.74 33.91
CA SER A 506 10.09 26.54 35.28
C SER A 506 10.67 25.13 35.46
N GLU A 507 11.63 24.97 36.35
CA GLU A 507 12.09 23.67 36.81
C GLU A 507 10.96 22.89 37.51
N ALA A 508 11.16 21.58 37.73
CA ALA A 508 10.24 20.73 38.47
C ALA A 508 9.95 21.29 39.90
N THR A 509 10.91 21.99 40.50
CA THR A 509 10.83 22.67 41.79
C THR A 509 9.94 23.91 41.78
N GLY A 510 9.55 24.40 40.58
CA GLY A 510 8.77 25.63 40.39
C GLY A 510 9.61 26.90 40.20
N ILE A 511 10.92 26.78 40.20
CA ILE A 511 11.80 27.94 39.94
C ILE A 511 11.70 28.32 38.46
N GLU A 512 11.29 29.57 38.21
CA GLU A 512 11.24 30.11 36.84
C GLU A 512 12.64 30.30 36.28
N ILE A 513 12.87 29.76 35.07
CA ILE A 513 14.17 29.82 34.40
C ILE A 513 14.12 30.58 33.06
N LEU A 514 12.93 30.73 32.46
CA LEU A 514 12.75 31.47 31.22
C LEU A 514 11.34 32.06 31.12
N ARG A 515 11.26 33.33 30.66
CA ARG A 515 10.04 33.93 30.08
C ARG A 515 10.31 34.28 28.63
N THR A 516 9.40 33.92 27.76
CA THR A 516 9.57 34.19 26.32
C THR A 516 8.25 34.33 25.58
N THR A 517 8.25 35.26 24.61
CA THR A 517 7.21 35.38 23.59
C THR A 517 7.61 34.69 22.27
N GLN A 518 8.83 34.14 22.20
CA GLN A 518 9.38 33.43 21.04
C GLN A 518 9.99 32.06 21.45
N PRO A 519 9.17 31.13 21.94
CA PRO A 519 9.66 29.91 22.57
C PRO A 519 10.49 29.04 21.62
N GLU A 520 10.13 28.94 20.35
CA GLU A 520 10.86 28.14 19.34
C GLU A 520 12.30 28.62 19.13
N LYS A 521 12.56 29.90 19.36
CA LYS A 521 13.90 30.52 19.23
C LYS A 521 14.70 30.48 20.52
N ASP A 522 14.04 30.75 21.64
CA ASP A 522 14.71 30.98 22.94
C ASP A 522 14.99 29.68 23.69
N ILE A 523 14.10 28.70 23.66
CA ILE A 523 14.24 27.44 24.39
C ILE A 523 15.48 26.66 23.93
N PRO A 524 15.72 26.39 22.64
CA PRO A 524 16.91 25.65 22.23
C PRO A 524 18.24 26.30 22.60
N ARG A 525 18.23 27.60 22.90
CA ARG A 525 19.43 28.38 23.24
C ARG A 525 19.67 28.50 24.74
N LYS A 526 18.61 28.47 25.54
CA LYS A 526 18.66 28.86 26.96
C LYS A 526 18.28 27.72 27.91
N ILE A 527 17.66 26.65 27.40
CA ILE A 527 17.16 25.55 28.24
C ILE A 527 17.95 24.27 27.90
N GLY A 528 18.47 23.62 28.92
CA GLY A 528 19.15 22.32 28.82
C GLY A 528 18.17 21.14 28.78
N LYS A 529 18.70 19.92 28.77
CA LYS A 529 17.86 18.69 28.85
C LYS A 529 17.30 18.54 30.27
N GLY A 530 16.03 18.21 30.38
CA GLY A 530 15.37 17.97 31.69
C GLY A 530 13.85 18.07 31.63
N PHE A 531 13.25 17.93 32.79
CA PHE A 531 11.80 18.11 32.99
C PHE A 531 11.50 19.56 33.36
N PHE A 532 10.54 20.18 32.64
CA PHE A 532 10.16 21.56 32.84
C PHE A 532 8.65 21.73 32.93
N ARG A 533 8.18 22.60 33.82
CA ARG A 533 6.79 23.05 33.87
C ARG A 533 6.62 24.23 32.92
N LEU A 534 5.54 24.22 32.17
CA LEU A 534 5.16 25.30 31.27
C LEU A 534 3.91 26.00 31.79
N SER A 535 3.89 27.34 31.80
CA SER A 535 2.73 28.15 32.13
C SER A 535 2.57 29.27 31.10
N LEU A 536 1.33 29.69 30.85
CA LEU A 536 1.01 30.84 30.01
C LEU A 536 0.66 32.03 30.88
N LEU A 537 1.38 33.13 30.71
CA LEU A 537 1.07 34.41 31.28
C LEU A 537 0.25 35.23 30.28
N ALA A 538 -0.99 35.50 30.59
CA ALA A 538 -1.86 36.32 29.78
C ALA A 538 -1.56 37.83 29.91
N PRO A 539 -2.03 38.68 28.97
CA PRO A 539 -1.84 40.14 29.04
C PRO A 539 -2.42 40.80 30.26
N ASP A 540 -3.43 40.20 30.88
CA ASP A 540 -4.05 40.68 32.13
C ASP A 540 -3.27 40.28 33.39
N GLY A 541 -2.15 39.59 33.26
CA GLY A 541 -1.32 39.12 34.36
C GLY A 541 -1.73 37.77 34.96
N SER A 542 -2.79 37.13 34.46
CA SER A 542 -3.19 35.81 34.92
C SER A 542 -2.22 34.74 34.41
N ILE A 543 -1.92 33.74 35.24
CA ILE A 543 -1.03 32.63 34.90
C ILE A 543 -1.83 31.33 34.89
N THR A 544 -1.79 30.60 33.80
CA THR A 544 -2.44 29.31 33.65
C THR A 544 -1.41 28.23 33.35
N PRO A 545 -1.48 27.04 34.00
CA PRO A 545 -0.64 25.91 33.63
C PRO A 545 -0.86 25.51 32.17
N ALA A 546 0.23 25.26 31.45
CA ALA A 546 0.20 24.84 30.03
C ALA A 546 0.73 23.43 29.83
N GLY A 547 1.28 22.82 30.88
CA GLY A 547 1.74 21.43 30.85
C GLY A 547 3.15 21.21 31.41
N VAL A 548 3.64 20.00 31.21
CA VAL A 548 5.01 19.59 31.57
C VAL A 548 5.68 19.08 30.27
N THR A 549 6.91 19.45 30.06
CA THR A 549 7.67 18.99 28.89
C THR A 549 9.01 18.42 29.29
N VAL A 550 9.60 17.61 28.41
CA VAL A 550 10.97 17.12 28.49
C VAL A 550 11.70 17.63 27.27
N PHE A 551 12.78 18.40 27.47
CA PHE A 551 13.66 18.84 26.41
C PHE A 551 14.95 18.04 26.37
#